data_77817a0875b84d7c5db0da4f5e5af753
#
_entry.id   77817a0875b84d7c5db0da4f5e5af753
#
_cell.length_a   1.000
_cell.length_b   1.000
_cell.length_c   1.000
_cell.angle_alpha   90.00
_cell.angle_beta   90.00
_cell.angle_gamma   90.00
#
_symmetry.space_group_name_H-M   'P 1'
#
loop_
_entity.id
_entity.type
_entity.pdbx_description
1 polymer ?
#
loop_
_entity_poly.entity_id
_entity_poly.type
_entity_poly.pdbx_seq_one_letter_code
_entity_poly.pdbx_strand_id
1 'polypeptide(L)'
;YFTVTPGYKSAQITWKAVTGANKYKLFCSDGRSVKFKKAGTYTFNQLNEGQTYTFTVKAFAPNAKTVSRKLSATIPVTQNVTGLSVYASNSRLNLKWNTLYNASGYSVYIKKGSSYTLLANTTRSTYQTSITSGASSITFMVKPYTTINGKNYTSSTGATVSCTPNTLLSPLKTIRTMTYFCKTTKRVSLYRSWTSKKVVKTLSSGVTVDLIGRNTKYKRSEILYKGKTYYLTTGSLRAFKCNYTTSKYSTAQKLAYVKKYSSKTSYLIWVSHYTQEVSIFQGRKNNWKLIKSFPCASGNYNTRSPHGTFRIGQKENGWYYVNTYEEYITHYCGRNSFHTRVHRYPSGSSQNHHKFPIASTVYADATIGKPASNGCVRLMDSDAYYIWKYMPTNTTVISY
;
A
#
# COMPACT_ATOMS: atom_id res chain seq x y z
N TYR A 1 -24.64 33.52 -37.00
CA TYR A 1 -24.60 32.45 -36.02
C TYR A 1 -23.35 31.62 -36.24
N PHE A 2 -22.55 31.46 -35.17
CA PHE A 2 -21.31 30.68 -35.15
C PHE A 2 -21.16 30.06 -33.78
N THR A 3 -21.06 28.73 -33.70
CA THR A 3 -20.91 27.98 -32.42
C THR A 3 -19.78 27.01 -32.51
N VAL A 4 -19.17 26.73 -31.34
CA VAL A 4 -18.18 25.70 -31.15
C VAL A 4 -18.64 24.81 -29.99
N THR A 5 -18.77 23.52 -30.27
CA THR A 5 -19.14 22.52 -29.27
C THR A 5 -17.95 21.55 -29.09
N PRO A 6 -17.25 21.59 -27.95
CA PRO A 6 -16.15 20.69 -27.70
C PRO A 6 -16.65 19.26 -27.42
N GLY A 7 -15.90 18.27 -27.90
CA GLY A 7 -16.16 16.84 -27.75
C GLY A 7 -14.90 16.06 -27.38
N TYR A 8 -14.95 14.73 -27.44
CA TYR A 8 -13.80 13.87 -27.20
C TYR A 8 -12.72 14.10 -28.26
N LYS A 9 -11.58 14.68 -27.85
CA LYS A 9 -10.47 15.04 -28.75
C LYS A 9 -10.92 15.72 -30.03
N SER A 10 -12.02 16.48 -29.95
CA SER A 10 -12.66 17.09 -31.12
C SER A 10 -13.39 18.37 -30.76
N ALA A 11 -13.69 19.16 -31.77
CA ALA A 11 -14.60 20.30 -31.66
C ALA A 11 -15.46 20.36 -32.91
N GLN A 12 -16.78 20.42 -32.71
CA GLN A 12 -17.74 20.63 -33.78
C GLN A 12 -18.03 22.11 -33.92
N ILE A 13 -17.85 22.62 -35.13
CA ILE A 13 -18.04 24.02 -35.50
C ILE A 13 -19.24 24.12 -36.41
N THR A 14 -20.22 24.96 -36.05
CA THR A 14 -21.41 25.20 -36.87
C THR A 14 -21.53 26.68 -37.19
N TRP A 15 -21.78 27.01 -38.45
CA TRP A 15 -22.01 28.38 -38.90
C TRP A 15 -23.18 28.46 -39.88
N LYS A 16 -23.92 29.58 -39.79
CA LYS A 16 -25.02 29.87 -40.70
C LYS A 16 -24.53 30.64 -41.93
N ALA A 17 -25.36 30.61 -42.96
CA ALA A 17 -25.06 31.38 -44.18
C ALA A 17 -25.00 32.90 -43.88
N VAL A 18 -24.07 33.53 -44.57
CA VAL A 18 -23.89 35.00 -44.60
C VAL A 18 -24.38 35.44 -45.97
N THR A 19 -25.26 36.43 -46.01
CA THR A 19 -25.85 36.95 -47.24
C THR A 19 -24.77 37.34 -48.24
N GLY A 20 -24.89 36.87 -49.47
CA GLY A 20 -23.95 37.12 -50.58
C GLY A 20 -22.66 36.29 -50.51
N ALA A 21 -22.38 35.54 -49.43
CA ALA A 21 -21.19 34.71 -49.36
C ALA A 21 -21.36 33.40 -50.15
N ASN A 22 -20.38 33.10 -51.00
CA ASN A 22 -20.32 31.89 -51.80
C ASN A 22 -19.17 30.94 -51.44
N LYS A 23 -18.30 31.36 -50.51
CA LYS A 23 -17.16 30.58 -50.01
C LYS A 23 -16.96 30.84 -48.50
N TYR A 24 -16.54 29.81 -47.80
CA TYR A 24 -16.16 29.86 -46.39
C TYR A 24 -14.79 29.20 -46.21
N LYS A 25 -14.01 29.74 -45.26
CA LYS A 25 -12.78 29.10 -44.82
C LYS A 25 -12.79 29.05 -43.28
N LEU A 26 -12.64 27.87 -42.78
CA LEU A 26 -12.56 27.60 -41.36
C LEU A 26 -11.11 27.36 -40.95
N PHE A 27 -10.65 27.94 -39.87
CA PHE A 27 -9.29 27.84 -39.34
C PHE A 27 -9.35 27.33 -37.91
N CYS A 28 -8.37 26.53 -37.53
CA CYS A 28 -8.08 26.16 -36.13
C CYS A 28 -6.73 26.79 -35.74
N SER A 29 -6.56 27.16 -34.49
CA SER A 29 -5.30 27.73 -33.97
C SER A 29 -4.11 26.78 -33.99
N ASP A 30 -4.32 25.49 -34.29
CA ASP A 30 -3.26 24.50 -34.53
C ASP A 30 -2.65 24.53 -35.94
N GLY A 31 -3.07 25.51 -36.78
CA GLY A 31 -2.59 25.71 -38.17
C GLY A 31 -3.49 25.07 -39.22
N ARG A 32 -4.41 24.16 -38.88
CA ARG A 32 -5.31 23.52 -39.84
C ARG A 32 -6.35 24.48 -40.37
N SER A 33 -6.71 24.33 -41.66
CA SER A 33 -7.82 25.06 -42.26
C SER A 33 -8.53 24.22 -43.30
N VAL A 34 -9.85 24.50 -43.49
CA VAL A 34 -10.72 23.81 -44.45
C VAL A 34 -11.59 24.84 -45.18
N LYS A 35 -11.85 24.60 -46.50
CA LYS A 35 -12.67 25.46 -47.35
C LYS A 35 -14.02 24.80 -47.61
N PHE A 36 -15.08 25.62 -47.68
CA PHE A 36 -16.45 25.18 -47.93
C PHE A 36 -17.13 26.10 -48.96
N LYS A 37 -18.03 25.57 -49.77
CA LYS A 37 -18.88 26.33 -50.71
C LYS A 37 -20.16 26.84 -50.03
N LYS A 38 -20.63 26.21 -48.94
CA LYS A 38 -21.88 26.51 -48.21
C LYS A 38 -21.63 26.59 -46.73
N ALA A 39 -22.54 27.24 -46.02
CA ALA A 39 -22.63 27.13 -44.54
C ALA A 39 -22.94 25.72 -44.10
N GLY A 40 -22.60 25.37 -42.85
CA GLY A 40 -22.79 24.03 -42.36
C GLY A 40 -22.08 23.73 -41.06
N THR A 41 -21.69 22.51 -40.91
CA THR A 41 -21.00 21.99 -39.73
C THR A 41 -19.73 21.24 -40.15
N TYR A 42 -18.68 21.39 -39.35
CA TYR A 42 -17.43 20.66 -39.52
C TYR A 42 -16.83 20.28 -38.16
N THR A 43 -16.23 19.11 -38.04
CA THR A 43 -15.59 18.66 -36.82
C THR A 43 -14.07 18.56 -37.00
N PHE A 44 -13.31 19.33 -36.23
CA PHE A 44 -11.89 19.10 -36.07
C PHE A 44 -11.70 17.95 -35.09
N ASN A 45 -10.99 16.91 -35.51
CA ASN A 45 -10.62 15.75 -34.72
C ASN A 45 -9.14 15.83 -34.30
N GLN A 46 -8.70 14.90 -33.45
CA GLN A 46 -7.31 14.76 -32.97
C GLN A 46 -6.81 16.03 -32.25
N LEU A 47 -7.69 16.70 -31.50
CA LEU A 47 -7.34 17.81 -30.62
C LEU A 47 -6.87 17.27 -29.27
N ASN A 48 -5.93 17.97 -28.64
CA ASN A 48 -5.39 17.58 -27.34
C ASN A 48 -6.35 17.92 -26.19
N GLU A 49 -6.60 16.97 -25.31
CA GLU A 49 -7.41 17.18 -24.11
C GLU A 49 -6.81 18.24 -23.19
N GLY A 50 -7.64 19.05 -22.56
CA GLY A 50 -7.25 20.17 -21.69
C GLY A 50 -6.72 21.40 -22.45
N GLN A 51 -6.53 21.31 -23.75
CA GLN A 51 -6.02 22.41 -24.58
C GLN A 51 -7.16 23.30 -25.07
N THR A 52 -6.94 24.62 -25.06
CA THR A 52 -7.86 25.59 -25.65
C THR A 52 -7.46 25.88 -27.10
N TYR A 53 -8.42 25.76 -28.00
CA TYR A 53 -8.28 26.07 -29.41
C TYR A 53 -9.18 27.26 -29.79
N THR A 54 -8.66 28.12 -30.67
CA THR A 54 -9.44 29.21 -31.29
C THR A 54 -9.82 28.81 -32.71
N PHE A 55 -11.11 28.85 -33.01
CA PHE A 55 -11.66 28.58 -34.32
C PHE A 55 -12.09 29.89 -34.96
N THR A 56 -11.79 30.04 -36.24
CA THR A 56 -12.14 31.24 -36.98
C THR A 56 -12.87 30.81 -38.24
N VAL A 57 -14.09 31.31 -38.49
CA VAL A 57 -14.78 31.19 -39.77
C VAL A 57 -14.65 32.53 -40.51
N LYS A 58 -14.26 32.46 -41.78
CA LYS A 58 -14.27 33.59 -42.74
C LYS A 58 -15.26 33.30 -43.84
N ALA A 59 -16.17 34.22 -44.11
CA ALA A 59 -17.13 34.18 -45.22
C ALA A 59 -16.68 35.16 -46.32
N PHE A 60 -16.61 34.70 -47.55
CA PHE A 60 -16.18 35.48 -48.73
C PHE A 60 -17.34 35.66 -49.68
N ALA A 61 -17.56 36.91 -50.10
CA ALA A 61 -18.50 37.29 -51.13
C ALA A 61 -17.73 37.98 -52.28
N PRO A 62 -18.11 37.79 -53.57
CA PRO A 62 -17.36 38.33 -54.69
C PRO A 62 -17.14 39.85 -54.67
N ASN A 63 -18.14 40.61 -54.17
CA ASN A 63 -18.14 42.06 -54.23
C ASN A 63 -18.31 42.70 -52.85
N ALA A 64 -17.94 42.04 -51.75
CA ALA A 64 -18.09 42.53 -50.40
C ALA A 64 -16.90 42.19 -49.49
N LYS A 65 -16.75 42.96 -48.39
CA LYS A 65 -15.71 42.68 -47.39
C LYS A 65 -15.89 41.29 -46.77
N THR A 66 -14.79 40.58 -46.58
CA THR A 66 -14.73 39.32 -45.87
C THR A 66 -15.25 39.47 -44.43
N VAL A 67 -16.24 38.70 -44.04
CA VAL A 67 -16.75 38.68 -42.67
C VAL A 67 -16.03 37.55 -41.90
N SER A 68 -15.62 37.84 -40.66
CA SER A 68 -14.89 36.88 -39.83
C SER A 68 -15.48 36.83 -38.42
N ARG A 69 -15.57 35.62 -37.87
CA ARG A 69 -15.96 35.35 -36.48
C ARG A 69 -14.96 34.39 -35.83
N LYS A 70 -14.67 34.60 -34.54
CA LYS A 70 -13.79 33.77 -33.73
C LYS A 70 -14.50 33.29 -32.47
N LEU A 71 -14.30 32.05 -32.08
CA LEU A 71 -14.67 31.49 -30.80
C LEU A 71 -13.59 30.52 -30.34
N SER A 72 -13.38 30.44 -29.04
CA SER A 72 -12.46 29.50 -28.43
C SER A 72 -13.23 28.42 -27.67
N ALA A 73 -12.68 27.22 -27.65
CA ALA A 73 -13.18 26.13 -26.85
C ALA A 73 -12.02 25.33 -26.27
N THR A 74 -12.16 24.93 -25.00
CA THR A 74 -11.24 23.98 -24.36
C THR A 74 -11.75 22.58 -24.56
N ILE A 75 -10.87 21.66 -24.98
CA ILE A 75 -11.22 20.24 -25.20
C ILE A 75 -11.30 19.55 -23.84
N PRO A 76 -12.42 18.88 -23.48
CA PRO A 76 -12.58 18.22 -22.19
C PRO A 76 -11.57 17.09 -21.99
N VAL A 77 -11.12 16.92 -20.76
CA VAL A 77 -10.33 15.74 -20.33
C VAL A 77 -11.28 14.56 -20.17
N THR A 78 -11.00 13.45 -20.83
CA THR A 78 -11.81 12.23 -20.79
C THR A 78 -11.06 11.02 -20.25
N GLN A 79 -9.74 11.14 -20.03
CA GLN A 79 -8.94 10.07 -19.45
C GLN A 79 -9.35 9.79 -18.00
N ASN A 80 -9.27 8.52 -17.59
CA ASN A 80 -9.47 8.14 -16.20
C ASN A 80 -8.24 8.47 -15.35
N VAL A 81 -8.47 8.74 -14.07
CA VAL A 81 -7.39 8.76 -13.09
C VAL A 81 -6.80 7.36 -12.92
N THR A 82 -5.51 7.29 -12.62
CA THR A 82 -4.79 6.04 -12.32
C THR A 82 -4.32 6.04 -10.87
N GLY A 83 -3.96 4.87 -10.34
CA GLY A 83 -3.44 4.77 -8.96
C GLY A 83 -4.46 5.13 -7.88
N LEU A 84 -5.78 5.08 -8.17
CA LEU A 84 -6.81 5.35 -7.18
C LEU A 84 -6.74 4.30 -6.07
N SER A 85 -6.58 4.77 -4.85
CA SER A 85 -6.51 3.96 -3.63
C SER A 85 -7.28 4.62 -2.50
N VAL A 86 -7.71 3.80 -1.52
CA VAL A 86 -8.37 4.26 -0.30
C VAL A 86 -7.65 3.69 0.92
N TYR A 87 -7.40 4.52 1.93
CA TYR A 87 -6.80 4.12 3.19
C TYR A 87 -7.41 4.91 4.35
N ALA A 88 -7.36 4.34 5.56
CA ALA A 88 -7.84 5.03 6.76
C ALA A 88 -6.69 5.75 7.49
N SER A 89 -6.93 6.97 7.92
CA SER A 89 -6.04 7.74 8.80
C SER A 89 -6.86 8.71 9.65
N ASN A 90 -6.53 8.82 10.94
CA ASN A 90 -7.22 9.71 11.88
C ASN A 90 -8.74 9.54 11.92
N SER A 91 -9.22 8.28 11.93
CA SER A 91 -10.64 7.91 11.91
C SER A 91 -11.41 8.45 10.68
N ARG A 92 -10.70 8.69 9.57
CA ARG A 92 -11.27 9.13 8.29
C ARG A 92 -10.77 8.23 7.16
N LEU A 93 -11.55 8.12 6.10
CA LEU A 93 -11.09 7.55 4.83
C LEU A 93 -10.42 8.63 3.99
N ASN A 94 -9.30 8.25 3.41
CA ASN A 94 -8.52 9.10 2.52
C ASN A 94 -8.40 8.40 1.18
N LEU A 95 -8.79 9.09 0.13
CA LEU A 95 -8.57 8.69 -1.25
C LEU A 95 -7.32 9.38 -1.78
N LYS A 96 -6.55 8.68 -2.60
CA LYS A 96 -5.39 9.21 -3.31
C LYS A 96 -5.35 8.62 -4.71
N TRP A 97 -4.94 9.43 -5.68
CA TRP A 97 -4.76 9.01 -7.09
C TRP A 97 -3.61 9.78 -7.73
N ASN A 98 -3.19 9.36 -8.92
CA ASN A 98 -2.17 10.06 -9.68
C ASN A 98 -2.75 11.33 -10.31
N THR A 99 -2.00 12.43 -10.25
CA THR A 99 -2.37 13.69 -10.89
C THR A 99 -2.46 13.51 -12.40
N LEU A 100 -3.52 14.02 -13.00
CA LEU A 100 -3.70 14.07 -14.43
C LEU A 100 -3.39 15.49 -14.93
N TYR A 101 -2.36 15.62 -15.74
CA TYR A 101 -1.78 16.91 -16.15
C TYR A 101 -2.80 17.88 -16.77
N ASN A 102 -3.72 17.37 -17.61
CA ASN A 102 -4.69 18.17 -18.35
C ASN A 102 -6.03 18.37 -17.63
N ALA A 103 -6.20 17.89 -16.41
CA ALA A 103 -7.42 18.08 -15.64
C ALA A 103 -7.37 19.40 -14.86
N SER A 104 -8.48 20.15 -14.86
CA SER A 104 -8.67 21.29 -13.97
C SER A 104 -8.94 20.86 -12.53
N GLY A 105 -9.44 19.62 -12.35
CA GLY A 105 -9.70 19.01 -11.06
C GLY A 105 -10.41 17.66 -11.18
N TYR A 106 -10.98 17.23 -10.05
CA TYR A 106 -11.58 15.90 -9.90
C TYR A 106 -12.92 15.98 -9.16
N SER A 107 -13.91 15.28 -9.68
CA SER A 107 -15.19 15.05 -9.02
C SER A 107 -15.15 13.69 -8.30
N VAL A 108 -15.37 13.70 -7.00
CA VAL A 108 -15.35 12.50 -6.14
C VAL A 108 -16.79 12.09 -5.83
N TYR A 109 -17.11 10.85 -6.07
CA TYR A 109 -18.45 10.28 -5.88
C TYR A 109 -18.40 9.11 -4.90
N ILE A 110 -19.56 8.85 -4.26
CA ILE A 110 -19.82 7.65 -3.47
C ILE A 110 -21.00 6.88 -4.09
N LYS A 111 -20.91 5.56 -4.13
CA LYS A 111 -22.00 4.70 -4.59
C LYS A 111 -23.06 4.58 -3.49
N LYS A 112 -24.31 4.88 -3.84
CA LYS A 112 -25.50 4.69 -3.02
C LYS A 112 -26.51 3.83 -3.80
N GLY A 113 -26.69 2.59 -3.36
CA GLY A 113 -27.47 1.61 -4.14
C GLY A 113 -26.84 1.36 -5.51
N SER A 114 -27.59 1.58 -6.58
CA SER A 114 -27.12 1.45 -7.98
C SER A 114 -26.45 2.72 -8.52
N SER A 115 -26.64 3.88 -7.91
CA SER A 115 -26.20 5.19 -8.42
C SER A 115 -25.02 5.77 -7.66
N TYR A 116 -24.34 6.76 -8.29
CA TYR A 116 -23.25 7.51 -7.70
C TYR A 116 -23.69 8.93 -7.32
N THR A 117 -23.46 9.32 -6.08
CA THR A 117 -23.74 10.66 -5.56
C THR A 117 -22.43 11.45 -5.47
N LEU A 118 -22.40 12.68 -5.98
CA LEU A 118 -21.24 13.58 -5.86
C LEU A 118 -21.00 13.94 -4.39
N LEU A 119 -19.78 13.75 -3.92
CA LEU A 119 -19.31 14.17 -2.59
C LEU A 119 -18.65 15.55 -2.64
N ALA A 120 -17.75 15.74 -3.58
CA ALA A 120 -16.99 17.00 -3.72
C ALA A 120 -16.32 17.12 -5.08
N ASN A 121 -15.99 18.37 -5.43
CA ASN A 121 -15.01 18.70 -6.44
C ASN A 121 -13.71 19.16 -5.73
N THR A 122 -12.55 18.75 -6.25
CA THR A 122 -11.24 19.10 -5.70
C THR A 122 -10.22 19.29 -6.82
N THR A 123 -9.29 20.21 -6.62
CA THR A 123 -8.12 20.37 -7.51
C THR A 123 -6.94 19.50 -7.08
N ARG A 124 -7.01 18.88 -5.90
CA ARG A 124 -5.97 18.01 -5.36
C ARG A 124 -6.18 16.57 -5.82
N SER A 125 -5.10 15.81 -5.94
CA SER A 125 -5.13 14.36 -6.21
C SER A 125 -5.39 13.51 -4.94
N THR A 126 -6.04 14.12 -3.94
CA THR A 126 -6.45 13.49 -2.68
C THR A 126 -7.80 14.04 -2.23
N TYR A 127 -8.56 13.18 -1.52
CA TYR A 127 -9.81 13.60 -0.88
C TYR A 127 -9.97 12.87 0.45
N GLN A 128 -10.45 13.57 1.47
CA GLN A 128 -10.71 12.99 2.79
C GLN A 128 -12.20 13.10 3.11
N THR A 129 -12.78 12.01 3.58
CA THR A 129 -14.18 11.96 4.01
C THR A 129 -14.34 11.33 5.38
N SER A 130 -15.30 11.83 6.17
CA SER A 130 -15.76 11.19 7.38
C SER A 130 -16.68 10.03 7.01
N ILE A 131 -16.57 8.89 7.70
CA ILE A 131 -17.41 7.74 7.47
C ILE A 131 -18.23 7.49 8.70
N THR A 132 -19.49 7.26 8.49
CA THR A 132 -20.40 6.68 9.48
C THR A 132 -20.05 5.21 9.68
N SER A 133 -19.80 4.82 10.94
CA SER A 133 -19.64 3.42 11.32
C SER A 133 -20.85 2.61 10.89
N GLY A 134 -20.66 1.42 10.33
CA GLY A 134 -21.74 0.46 10.01
C GLY A 134 -21.86 0.05 8.54
N ALA A 135 -21.21 0.71 7.58
CA ALA A 135 -21.24 0.29 6.19
C ALA A 135 -20.41 -0.99 5.96
N SER A 136 -21.04 -2.02 5.38
CA SER A 136 -20.38 -3.29 5.05
C SER A 136 -19.35 -3.12 3.92
N SER A 137 -19.66 -2.33 2.91
CA SER A 137 -18.75 -1.96 1.81
C SER A 137 -19.13 -0.59 1.26
N ILE A 138 -18.12 0.20 0.89
CA ILE A 138 -18.27 1.50 0.25
C ILE A 138 -17.45 1.50 -1.03
N THR A 139 -18.07 1.97 -2.13
CA THR A 139 -17.37 2.19 -3.40
C THR A 139 -17.34 3.68 -3.69
N PHE A 140 -16.12 4.18 -3.95
CA PHE A 140 -15.89 5.54 -4.45
C PHE A 140 -15.59 5.51 -5.94
N MET A 141 -15.89 6.62 -6.62
CA MET A 141 -15.49 6.86 -8.00
C MET A 141 -14.88 8.26 -8.10
N VAL A 142 -13.79 8.39 -8.85
CA VAL A 142 -13.14 9.67 -9.12
C VAL A 142 -13.13 9.89 -10.62
N LYS A 143 -13.66 11.04 -11.05
CA LYS A 143 -13.69 11.49 -12.44
C LYS A 143 -12.94 12.80 -12.58
N PRO A 144 -12.03 12.94 -13.55
CA PRO A 144 -11.43 14.25 -13.84
C PRO A 144 -12.46 15.17 -14.50
N TYR A 145 -12.28 16.48 -14.35
CA TYR A 145 -13.05 17.48 -15.08
C TYR A 145 -12.14 18.57 -15.65
N THR A 146 -12.64 19.22 -16.69
CA THR A 146 -12.07 20.45 -17.26
C THR A 146 -13.03 21.60 -17.01
N THR A 147 -12.52 22.74 -16.51
CA THR A 147 -13.36 23.93 -16.28
C THR A 147 -13.27 24.83 -17.51
N ILE A 148 -14.43 25.16 -18.09
CA ILE A 148 -14.58 26.04 -19.25
C ILE A 148 -15.62 27.10 -18.90
N ASN A 149 -15.22 28.39 -18.94
CA ASN A 149 -16.09 29.53 -18.60
C ASN A 149 -16.82 29.34 -17.26
N GLY A 150 -16.08 28.88 -16.21
CA GLY A 150 -16.62 28.63 -14.88
C GLY A 150 -17.47 27.36 -14.73
N LYS A 151 -17.73 26.61 -15.79
CA LYS A 151 -18.50 25.34 -15.78
C LYS A 151 -17.56 24.13 -15.86
N ASN A 152 -17.78 23.16 -14.97
CA ASN A 152 -17.04 21.91 -14.98
C ASN A 152 -17.64 20.89 -15.95
N TYR A 153 -16.82 20.41 -16.87
CA TYR A 153 -17.14 19.31 -17.80
C TYR A 153 -16.44 18.05 -17.31
N THR A 154 -17.19 17.21 -16.61
CA THR A 154 -16.67 15.99 -15.98
C THR A 154 -16.60 14.85 -17.00
N SER A 155 -15.54 14.05 -16.95
CA SER A 155 -15.37 12.86 -17.78
C SER A 155 -16.58 11.91 -17.66
N SER A 156 -16.99 11.30 -18.77
CA SER A 156 -18.04 10.27 -18.77
C SER A 156 -17.62 9.02 -17.99
N THR A 157 -16.31 8.69 -17.99
CA THR A 157 -15.74 7.54 -17.29
C THR A 157 -15.06 7.96 -15.98
N GLY A 158 -14.90 7.04 -15.03
CA GLY A 158 -14.24 7.28 -13.75
C GLY A 158 -13.59 6.02 -13.19
N ALA A 159 -12.48 6.20 -12.50
CA ALA A 159 -11.84 5.12 -11.75
C ALA A 159 -12.62 4.83 -10.46
N THR A 160 -12.74 3.57 -10.08
CA THR A 160 -13.45 3.14 -8.87
C THR A 160 -12.53 2.42 -7.90
N VAL A 161 -12.84 2.55 -6.61
CA VAL A 161 -12.19 1.80 -5.53
C VAL A 161 -13.22 1.46 -4.46
N SER A 162 -13.19 0.23 -3.96
CA SER A 162 -14.07 -0.21 -2.87
C SER A 162 -13.28 -0.49 -1.60
N CYS A 163 -13.91 -0.25 -0.46
CA CYS A 163 -13.34 -0.59 0.85
C CYS A 163 -14.43 -0.98 1.84
N THR A 164 -14.04 -1.70 2.88
CA THR A 164 -14.87 -1.98 4.05
C THR A 164 -14.42 -1.08 5.20
N PRO A 165 -15.17 0.00 5.54
CA PRO A 165 -14.73 1.01 6.51
C PRO A 165 -14.36 0.45 7.86
N ASN A 166 -15.15 -0.47 8.41
CA ASN A 166 -14.89 -1.09 9.71
C ASN A 166 -13.55 -1.83 9.74
N THR A 167 -13.17 -2.50 8.66
CA THR A 167 -11.87 -3.16 8.54
C THR A 167 -10.72 -2.15 8.49
N LEU A 168 -10.91 -1.03 7.78
CA LEU A 168 -9.91 0.03 7.66
C LEU A 168 -9.81 0.91 8.91
N LEU A 169 -10.95 1.25 9.55
CA LEU A 169 -11.00 2.18 10.69
C LEU A 169 -10.76 1.54 12.05
N SER A 170 -10.86 0.21 12.14
CA SER A 170 -10.56 -0.55 13.37
C SER A 170 -9.37 -1.49 13.19
N PRO A 171 -8.24 -1.04 12.66
CA PRO A 171 -7.15 -1.91 12.25
C PRO A 171 -6.51 -2.68 13.42
N LEU A 172 -6.46 -2.09 14.62
CA LEU A 172 -5.84 -2.72 15.80
C LEU A 172 -6.59 -3.98 16.26
N LYS A 173 -7.90 -4.06 16.05
CA LYS A 173 -8.69 -5.26 16.39
C LYS A 173 -8.38 -6.44 15.46
N THR A 174 -7.79 -6.19 14.28
CA THR A 174 -7.47 -7.22 13.29
C THR A 174 -6.00 -7.64 13.32
N ILE A 175 -5.12 -6.89 14.03
CA ILE A 175 -3.72 -7.28 14.20
C ILE A 175 -3.64 -8.46 15.14
N ARG A 176 -3.08 -9.56 14.65
CA ARG A 176 -2.88 -10.79 15.42
C ARG A 176 -1.40 -11.04 15.67
N THR A 177 -1.11 -11.56 16.85
CA THR A 177 0.20 -12.10 17.18
C THR A 177 0.24 -13.57 16.78
N MET A 178 1.36 -14.03 16.23
CA MET A 178 1.58 -15.44 15.98
C MET A 178 1.62 -16.21 17.30
N THR A 179 0.81 -17.24 17.43
CA THR A 179 0.81 -18.15 18.57
C THR A 179 1.29 -19.52 18.15
N TYR A 180 1.63 -20.36 19.14
CA TYR A 180 2.15 -21.69 18.91
C TYR A 180 1.24 -22.72 19.55
N PHE A 181 0.71 -23.61 18.74
CA PHE A 181 -0.05 -24.76 19.25
C PHE A 181 0.89 -25.70 19.99
N CYS A 182 0.60 -25.91 21.27
CA CYS A 182 1.40 -26.72 22.18
C CYS A 182 0.54 -27.80 22.83
N LYS A 183 1.14 -28.95 23.14
CA LYS A 183 0.57 -29.93 24.06
C LYS A 183 1.26 -29.84 25.40
N THR A 184 0.50 -29.95 26.49
CA THR A 184 1.04 -30.15 27.86
C THR A 184 1.82 -31.45 27.90
N THR A 185 3.02 -31.46 28.47
CA THR A 185 3.87 -32.65 28.56
C THR A 185 3.66 -33.44 29.86
N LYS A 186 2.98 -32.84 30.82
CA LYS A 186 2.63 -33.41 32.13
C LYS A 186 1.40 -32.70 32.68
N ARG A 187 0.87 -33.17 33.83
CA ARG A 187 -0.16 -32.45 34.58
C ARG A 187 0.37 -31.09 35.02
N VAL A 188 -0.36 -29.99 34.72
CA VAL A 188 0.06 -28.61 34.96
C VAL A 188 -1.03 -27.79 35.62
N SER A 189 -0.61 -26.93 36.51
CA SER A 189 -1.50 -25.94 37.17
C SER A 189 -1.54 -24.64 36.37
N LEU A 190 -2.73 -24.07 36.22
CA LEU A 190 -2.97 -22.79 35.56
C LEU A 190 -3.18 -21.69 36.59
N TYR A 191 -2.62 -20.51 36.31
CA TYR A 191 -2.65 -19.32 37.15
C TYR A 191 -3.25 -18.14 36.40
N ARG A 192 -3.71 -17.08 37.09
CA ARG A 192 -4.33 -15.89 36.47
C ARG A 192 -3.32 -14.83 36.02
N SER A 193 -2.09 -14.86 36.53
CA SER A 193 -1.06 -13.89 36.20
C SER A 193 0.34 -14.49 36.32
N TRP A 194 1.35 -13.74 35.86
CA TRP A 194 2.76 -14.09 36.00
C TRP A 194 3.19 -14.40 37.45
N THR A 195 2.59 -13.70 38.42
CA THR A 195 2.97 -13.74 39.85
C THR A 195 2.01 -14.51 40.74
N SER A 196 0.78 -14.82 40.29
CA SER A 196 -0.24 -15.47 41.11
C SER A 196 0.23 -16.85 41.59
N LYS A 197 0.08 -17.11 42.88
CA LYS A 197 0.30 -18.43 43.50
C LYS A 197 -0.97 -19.28 43.51
N LYS A 198 -2.16 -18.69 43.33
CA LYS A 198 -3.45 -19.38 43.37
C LYS A 198 -3.68 -20.16 42.08
N VAL A 199 -3.81 -21.46 42.20
CA VAL A 199 -4.20 -22.36 41.10
C VAL A 199 -5.68 -22.14 40.82
N VAL A 200 -6.01 -21.90 39.56
CA VAL A 200 -7.40 -21.69 39.10
C VAL A 200 -7.94 -22.87 38.30
N LYS A 201 -7.06 -23.70 37.78
CA LYS A 201 -7.39 -24.90 37.00
C LYS A 201 -6.16 -25.79 36.86
N THR A 202 -6.38 -27.09 36.62
CA THR A 202 -5.34 -28.04 36.29
C THR A 202 -5.65 -28.67 34.93
N LEU A 203 -4.62 -28.87 34.09
CA LEU A 203 -4.71 -29.60 32.85
C LEU A 203 -3.91 -30.90 32.94
N SER A 204 -4.44 -31.96 32.36
CA SER A 204 -3.73 -33.23 32.20
C SER A 204 -2.62 -33.12 31.14
N SER A 205 -1.76 -34.12 31.05
CA SER A 205 -0.84 -34.27 29.89
C SER A 205 -1.61 -34.41 28.58
N GLY A 206 -1.03 -33.95 27.47
CA GLY A 206 -1.61 -34.06 26.13
C GLY A 206 -2.63 -32.99 25.74
N VAL A 207 -3.02 -32.11 26.66
CA VAL A 207 -4.00 -31.06 26.37
C VAL A 207 -3.41 -29.99 25.47
N THR A 208 -4.12 -29.64 24.40
CA THR A 208 -3.71 -28.59 23.44
C THR A 208 -4.04 -27.20 23.99
N VAL A 209 -3.09 -26.31 23.88
CA VAL A 209 -3.18 -24.89 24.28
C VAL A 209 -2.41 -24.04 23.26
N ASP A 210 -2.77 -22.75 23.15
CA ASP A 210 -2.01 -21.80 22.32
C ASP A 210 -1.03 -21.04 23.21
N LEU A 211 0.26 -21.19 22.96
CA LEU A 211 1.30 -20.45 23.66
C LEU A 211 1.44 -19.09 23.03
N ILE A 212 1.25 -18.04 23.82
CA ILE A 212 1.33 -16.63 23.45
C ILE A 212 2.72 -16.06 23.75
N GLY A 213 3.18 -16.26 24.99
CA GLY A 213 4.43 -15.68 25.47
C GLY A 213 5.13 -16.50 26.54
N ARG A 214 6.36 -16.11 26.88
CA ARG A 214 7.15 -16.66 27.99
C ARG A 214 7.77 -15.52 28.79
N ASN A 215 7.86 -15.71 30.08
CA ASN A 215 8.56 -14.81 30.97
C ASN A 215 9.59 -15.60 31.78
N THR A 216 10.86 -15.34 31.52
CA THR A 216 11.99 -16.03 32.15
C THR A 216 12.14 -15.68 33.62
N LYS A 217 11.87 -14.40 34.02
CA LYS A 217 11.92 -13.93 35.41
C LYS A 217 10.97 -14.72 36.29
N TYR A 218 9.75 -14.96 35.83
CA TYR A 218 8.72 -15.71 36.61
C TYR A 218 8.69 -17.19 36.25
N LYS A 219 9.54 -17.67 35.36
CA LYS A 219 9.57 -19.05 34.85
C LYS A 219 8.19 -19.56 34.40
N ARG A 220 7.40 -18.68 33.77
CA ARG A 220 6.03 -18.98 33.31
C ARG A 220 5.86 -18.75 31.82
N SER A 221 4.92 -19.51 31.26
CA SER A 221 4.39 -19.35 29.91
C SER A 221 2.96 -18.83 29.98
N GLU A 222 2.64 -17.87 29.12
CA GLU A 222 1.30 -17.34 28.90
C GLU A 222 0.64 -18.14 27.78
N ILE A 223 -0.56 -18.63 28.04
CA ILE A 223 -1.32 -19.46 27.10
C ILE A 223 -2.76 -18.96 26.94
N LEU A 224 -3.35 -19.24 25.79
CA LEU A 224 -4.78 -19.18 25.56
C LEU A 224 -5.34 -20.60 25.63
N TYR A 225 -6.32 -20.81 26.47
CA TYR A 225 -7.04 -22.08 26.61
C TYR A 225 -8.55 -21.81 26.73
N LYS A 226 -9.34 -22.38 25.80
CA LYS A 226 -10.78 -22.17 25.69
C LYS A 226 -11.17 -20.68 25.75
N GLY A 227 -10.48 -19.82 24.97
CA GLY A 227 -10.73 -18.39 24.84
C GLY A 227 -10.31 -17.53 26.04
N LYS A 228 -9.63 -18.10 27.06
CA LYS A 228 -9.16 -17.37 28.26
C LYS A 228 -7.66 -17.47 28.41
N THR A 229 -7.02 -16.37 28.82
CA THR A 229 -5.58 -16.33 29.12
C THR A 229 -5.28 -16.93 30.50
N TYR A 230 -4.26 -17.77 30.51
CA TYR A 230 -3.72 -18.39 31.73
C TYR A 230 -2.21 -18.42 31.69
N TYR A 231 -1.60 -18.72 32.83
CA TYR A 231 -0.17 -18.81 33.02
C TYR A 231 0.17 -20.19 33.62
N LEU A 232 1.23 -20.83 33.13
CA LEU A 232 1.69 -22.11 33.62
C LEU A 232 3.21 -22.16 33.66
N THR A 233 3.80 -23.14 34.34
CA THR A 233 5.26 -23.30 34.47
C THR A 233 5.92 -23.53 33.11
N THR A 234 6.97 -22.76 32.81
CA THR A 234 7.78 -22.96 31.61
C THR A 234 8.40 -24.36 31.59
N GLY A 235 8.52 -24.98 30.42
CA GLY A 235 9.04 -26.35 30.26
C GLY A 235 7.96 -27.45 30.31
N SER A 236 6.69 -27.06 30.56
CA SER A 236 5.56 -28.01 30.56
C SER A 236 4.80 -28.09 29.23
N LEU A 237 5.34 -27.52 28.17
CA LEU A 237 4.71 -27.44 26.84
C LEU A 237 5.66 -27.90 25.75
N ARG A 238 5.15 -28.72 24.84
CA ARG A 238 5.81 -29.10 23.56
C ARG A 238 5.01 -28.50 22.40
N ALA A 239 5.61 -27.58 21.68
CA ALA A 239 5.00 -27.00 20.49
C ALA A 239 5.06 -27.98 19.31
N PHE A 240 4.05 -27.91 18.41
CA PHE A 240 3.98 -28.75 17.21
C PHE A 240 3.51 -28.02 15.96
N LYS A 241 3.01 -26.79 16.07
CA LYS A 241 2.54 -25.96 14.95
C LYS A 241 2.52 -24.49 15.34
N CYS A 242 2.63 -23.58 14.34
CA CYS A 242 2.35 -22.16 14.47
C CYS A 242 1.01 -21.82 13.81
N ASN A 243 0.29 -20.81 14.32
CA ASN A 243 -0.76 -20.16 13.57
C ASN A 243 -0.15 -18.96 12.82
N TYR A 244 -0.14 -19.00 11.53
CA TYR A 244 0.30 -17.89 10.67
C TYR A 244 -0.59 -17.84 9.43
N THR A 245 -0.52 -16.76 8.69
CA THR A 245 -1.25 -16.57 7.44
C THR A 245 -0.34 -15.94 6.39
N THR A 246 -0.64 -16.16 5.12
CA THR A 246 0.00 -15.48 3.99
C THR A 246 -0.71 -14.17 3.61
N SER A 247 -1.92 -13.94 4.15
CA SER A 247 -2.66 -12.69 3.95
C SER A 247 -1.97 -11.53 4.66
N LYS A 248 -1.73 -10.44 3.94
CA LYS A 248 -1.01 -9.27 4.45
C LYS A 248 -1.95 -8.24 5.04
N TYR A 249 -1.46 -7.49 6.02
CA TYR A 249 -2.18 -6.32 6.53
C TYR A 249 -2.15 -5.19 5.52
N SER A 250 -3.25 -4.43 5.44
CA SER A 250 -3.30 -3.21 4.64
C SER A 250 -2.35 -2.13 5.19
N THR A 251 -1.97 -1.17 4.36
CA THR A 251 -1.16 -0.02 4.80
C THR A 251 -1.80 0.72 5.98
N ALA A 252 -3.13 0.87 5.97
CA ALA A 252 -3.86 1.53 7.06
C ALA A 252 -3.74 0.75 8.39
N GLN A 253 -3.87 -0.58 8.37
CA GLN A 253 -3.69 -1.44 9.53
C GLN A 253 -2.27 -1.34 10.09
N LYS A 254 -1.26 -1.38 9.20
CA LYS A 254 0.15 -1.24 9.57
C LYS A 254 0.43 0.11 10.24
N LEU A 255 -0.02 1.21 9.63
CA LEU A 255 0.17 2.57 10.15
C LEU A 255 -0.51 2.77 11.51
N ALA A 256 -1.75 2.27 11.66
CA ALA A 256 -2.47 2.37 12.93
C ALA A 256 -1.78 1.57 14.05
N TYR A 257 -1.24 0.38 13.73
CA TYR A 257 -0.51 -0.43 14.68
C TYR A 257 0.77 0.24 15.16
N VAL A 258 1.58 0.77 14.24
CA VAL A 258 2.87 1.38 14.56
C VAL A 258 2.78 2.81 15.09
N LYS A 259 1.64 3.46 14.98
CA LYS A 259 1.41 4.87 15.36
C LYS A 259 1.92 5.21 16.77
N LYS A 260 1.73 4.32 17.72
CA LYS A 260 2.10 4.49 19.14
C LYS A 260 3.60 4.37 19.43
N TYR A 261 4.36 3.76 18.54
CA TYR A 261 5.78 3.50 18.77
C TYR A 261 6.65 4.67 18.36
N SER A 262 7.81 4.80 19.03
CA SER A 262 8.85 5.77 18.72
C SER A 262 10.12 5.05 18.30
N SER A 263 10.99 5.74 17.56
CA SER A 263 12.35 5.29 17.24
C SER A 263 13.34 6.39 17.55
N LYS A 264 14.60 6.02 17.83
CA LYS A 264 15.72 6.99 17.98
C LYS A 264 16.19 7.53 16.61
N THR A 265 15.80 6.87 15.52
CA THR A 265 16.08 7.28 14.15
C THR A 265 14.80 7.71 13.45
N SER A 266 14.91 8.23 12.23
CA SER A 266 13.75 8.49 11.37
C SER A 266 13.10 7.24 10.79
N TYR A 267 13.53 6.04 11.19
CA TYR A 267 13.01 4.77 10.71
C TYR A 267 12.45 3.92 11.85
N LEU A 268 11.50 3.05 11.49
CA LEU A 268 10.92 2.03 12.37
C LEU A 268 10.66 0.77 11.54
N ILE A 269 10.96 -0.38 12.12
CA ILE A 269 10.71 -1.68 11.49
C ILE A 269 9.66 -2.43 12.28
N TRP A 270 8.70 -3.04 11.59
CA TRP A 270 7.76 -3.99 12.17
C TRP A 270 7.89 -5.35 11.50
N VAL A 271 8.20 -6.36 12.29
CA VAL A 271 8.19 -7.77 11.93
C VAL A 271 6.88 -8.38 12.41
N SER A 272 5.98 -8.68 11.50
CA SER A 272 4.75 -9.41 11.78
C SER A 272 4.99 -10.91 11.57
N HIS A 273 5.18 -11.64 12.67
CA HIS A 273 5.34 -13.10 12.61
C HIS A 273 4.06 -13.78 12.13
N TYR A 274 2.89 -13.22 12.45
CA TYR A 274 1.61 -13.80 12.02
C TYR A 274 1.43 -13.76 10.50
N THR A 275 1.83 -12.67 9.83
CA THR A 275 1.71 -12.52 8.37
C THR A 275 3.00 -12.83 7.62
N GLN A 276 4.07 -13.19 8.32
CA GLN A 276 5.40 -13.45 7.77
C GLN A 276 5.85 -12.29 6.86
N GLU A 277 5.87 -11.09 7.44
CA GLU A 277 6.17 -9.86 6.71
C GLU A 277 6.98 -8.88 7.56
N VAL A 278 7.96 -8.24 6.93
CA VAL A 278 8.67 -7.07 7.47
C VAL A 278 8.14 -5.82 6.79
N SER A 279 7.84 -4.80 7.57
CA SER A 279 7.42 -3.49 7.08
C SER A 279 8.33 -2.41 7.64
N ILE A 280 8.81 -1.50 6.78
CA ILE A 280 9.70 -0.39 7.13
C ILE A 280 8.94 0.91 6.99
N PHE A 281 9.04 1.75 8.00
CA PHE A 281 8.40 3.05 8.07
C PHE A 281 9.45 4.14 8.23
N GLN A 282 9.17 5.30 7.65
CA GLN A 282 9.96 6.52 7.80
C GLN A 282 9.09 7.61 8.42
N GLY A 283 9.65 8.40 9.33
CA GLY A 283 8.94 9.48 10.03
C GLY A 283 9.24 9.53 11.53
N ARG A 284 8.19 9.72 12.33
CA ARG A 284 8.26 9.78 13.78
C ARG A 284 6.95 9.31 14.41
N LYS A 285 6.95 9.07 15.72
CA LYS A 285 5.73 8.69 16.48
C LYS A 285 4.53 9.55 16.07
N ASN A 286 3.39 8.90 15.86
CA ASN A 286 2.13 9.46 15.37
C ASN A 286 2.12 9.89 13.89
N ASN A 287 3.27 9.94 13.19
CA ASN A 287 3.38 10.37 11.81
C ASN A 287 4.37 9.48 11.01
N TRP A 288 4.11 8.18 11.01
CA TRP A 288 4.85 7.20 10.23
C TRP A 288 4.30 7.09 8.81
N LYS A 289 5.18 6.91 7.84
CA LYS A 289 4.88 6.60 6.44
C LYS A 289 5.47 5.25 6.11
N LEU A 290 4.66 4.32 5.60
CA LEU A 290 5.15 3.04 5.09
C LEU A 290 5.98 3.29 3.83
N ILE A 291 7.23 2.84 3.82
CA ILE A 291 8.13 3.00 2.67
C ILE A 291 8.44 1.67 1.98
N LYS A 292 8.43 0.55 2.72
CA LYS A 292 8.71 -0.77 2.16
C LYS A 292 8.00 -1.87 2.95
N SER A 293 7.60 -2.94 2.25
CA SER A 293 7.14 -4.19 2.87
C SER A 293 7.57 -5.36 2.01
N PHE A 294 8.02 -6.43 2.65
CA PHE A 294 8.49 -7.63 1.98
C PHE A 294 8.24 -8.88 2.83
N PRO A 295 8.11 -10.05 2.21
CA PRO A 295 7.92 -11.30 2.94
C PRO A 295 9.18 -11.69 3.69
N CYS A 296 9.01 -12.44 4.78
CA CYS A 296 10.10 -12.99 5.56
C CYS A 296 9.83 -14.46 5.95
N ALA A 297 10.83 -15.12 6.53
CA ALA A 297 10.63 -16.33 7.30
C ALA A 297 11.15 -16.12 8.71
N SER A 298 10.24 -16.08 9.68
CA SER A 298 10.58 -16.00 11.10
C SER A 298 10.85 -17.39 11.69
N GLY A 299 11.21 -17.44 12.98
CA GLY A 299 11.44 -18.66 13.71
C GLY A 299 10.24 -19.62 13.68
N ASN A 300 10.52 -20.91 13.55
CA ASN A 300 9.50 -21.95 13.59
C ASN A 300 8.99 -22.21 15.01
N TYR A 301 8.09 -23.19 15.20
CA TYR A 301 7.50 -23.48 16.50
C TYR A 301 8.49 -24.00 17.56
N ASN A 302 9.64 -24.55 17.14
CA ASN A 302 10.71 -24.97 18.05
C ASN A 302 11.70 -23.86 18.36
N THR A 303 12.00 -23.02 17.38
CA THR A 303 13.04 -21.98 17.41
C THR A 303 12.44 -20.61 17.14
N ARG A 304 11.72 -20.07 18.11
CA ARG A 304 10.90 -18.86 17.96
C ARG A 304 11.73 -17.61 17.84
N SER A 305 11.32 -16.72 16.93
CA SER A 305 11.83 -15.35 16.95
C SER A 305 11.39 -14.62 18.24
N PRO A 306 12.21 -13.71 18.77
CA PRO A 306 11.86 -12.93 19.96
C PRO A 306 10.66 -12.03 19.69
N HIS A 307 9.74 -11.97 20.67
CA HIS A 307 8.63 -11.03 20.68
C HIS A 307 8.96 -9.85 21.58
N GLY A 308 8.77 -8.64 21.10
CA GLY A 308 9.04 -7.42 21.86
C GLY A 308 9.35 -6.21 21.02
N THR A 309 9.88 -5.20 21.68
CA THR A 309 10.40 -3.98 21.06
C THR A 309 11.90 -3.92 21.30
N PHE A 310 12.64 -3.92 20.22
CA PHE A 310 14.09 -4.00 20.19
C PHE A 310 14.68 -2.83 19.40
N ARG A 311 16.00 -2.88 19.15
CA ARG A 311 16.70 -1.92 18.31
C ARG A 311 17.72 -2.62 17.44
N ILE A 312 17.95 -2.07 16.24
CA ILE A 312 19.07 -2.47 15.41
C ILE A 312 20.37 -2.20 16.20
N GLY A 313 21.16 -3.24 16.32
CA GLY A 313 22.49 -3.23 16.94
C GLY A 313 23.61 -3.30 15.90
N GLN A 314 24.57 -4.19 16.15
CA GLN A 314 25.71 -4.45 15.28
C GLN A 314 25.27 -5.01 13.92
N LYS A 315 26.10 -4.75 12.92
CA LYS A 315 25.95 -5.30 11.57
C LYS A 315 27.24 -6.04 11.20
N GLU A 316 27.07 -7.17 10.51
CA GLU A 316 28.15 -8.00 10.03
C GLU A 316 27.95 -8.30 8.54
N ASN A 317 29.05 -8.57 7.83
CA ASN A 317 28.98 -8.95 6.43
C ASN A 317 28.22 -10.28 6.24
N GLY A 318 28.50 -11.25 7.08
CA GLY A 318 27.86 -12.56 7.01
C GLY A 318 28.29 -13.51 8.11
N TRP A 319 27.57 -14.63 8.20
CA TRP A 319 27.94 -15.80 8.97
C TRP A 319 28.32 -16.92 8.02
N TYR A 320 29.51 -17.46 8.17
CA TYR A 320 30.13 -18.38 7.25
C TYR A 320 30.41 -19.71 7.95
N TYR A 321 29.81 -20.78 7.44
CA TYR A 321 29.92 -22.13 7.96
C TYR A 321 30.61 -23.02 6.92
N VAL A 322 30.90 -24.27 7.25
CA VAL A 322 31.63 -25.18 6.37
C VAL A 322 30.97 -25.32 4.98
N ASN A 323 29.66 -25.50 4.94
CA ASN A 323 28.93 -25.78 3.69
C ASN A 323 27.89 -24.72 3.31
N THR A 324 27.62 -23.77 4.19
CA THR A 324 26.56 -22.77 4.01
C THR A 324 26.99 -21.41 4.54
N TYR A 325 26.26 -20.38 4.14
CA TYR A 325 26.46 -19.03 4.64
C TYR A 325 25.18 -18.21 4.57
N GLU A 326 25.07 -17.19 5.40
CA GLU A 326 24.12 -16.09 5.32
C GLU A 326 24.87 -14.78 5.30
N GLU A 327 24.33 -13.76 4.60
CA GLU A 327 24.95 -12.44 4.45
C GLU A 327 24.02 -11.32 4.93
N TYR A 328 24.60 -10.12 5.02
CA TYR A 328 23.89 -8.87 5.41
C TYR A 328 23.25 -8.98 6.78
N ILE A 329 24.00 -9.47 7.75
CA ILE A 329 23.52 -9.70 9.11
C ILE A 329 23.26 -8.35 9.80
N THR A 330 22.04 -8.18 10.30
CA THR A 330 21.66 -6.99 11.08
C THR A 330 21.01 -7.44 12.38
N HIS A 331 21.73 -7.33 13.49
CA HIS A 331 21.27 -7.75 14.81
C HIS A 331 20.16 -6.84 15.34
N TYR A 332 19.17 -7.40 16.03
CA TYR A 332 18.14 -6.62 16.72
C TYR A 332 17.79 -7.14 18.13
N CYS A 333 18.09 -8.42 18.45
CA CYS A 333 17.87 -9.00 19.77
C CYS A 333 18.89 -10.10 20.05
N GLY A 334 19.97 -9.79 20.74
CA GLY A 334 21.09 -10.72 20.94
C GLY A 334 21.62 -11.21 19.59
N ARG A 335 21.65 -12.54 19.41
CA ARG A 335 22.03 -13.18 18.15
C ARG A 335 20.91 -13.24 17.09
N ASN A 336 19.69 -12.87 17.45
CA ASN A 336 18.60 -12.84 16.44
C ASN A 336 18.77 -11.63 15.53
N SER A 337 18.75 -11.88 14.23
CA SER A 337 19.15 -10.92 13.20
C SER A 337 18.23 -11.00 11.98
N PHE A 338 18.24 -9.95 11.18
CA PHE A 338 17.84 -10.01 9.78
C PHE A 338 19.03 -10.51 8.97
N HIS A 339 18.81 -11.41 8.02
CA HIS A 339 19.84 -11.93 7.12
C HIS A 339 19.23 -12.51 5.85
N THR A 340 20.05 -12.88 4.87
CA THR A 340 19.65 -13.51 3.61
C THR A 340 19.01 -14.88 3.84
N ARG A 341 18.56 -15.51 2.77
CA ARG A 341 18.31 -16.95 2.72
C ARG A 341 19.61 -17.72 3.02
N VAL A 342 19.49 -18.98 3.38
CA VAL A 342 20.67 -19.82 3.65
C VAL A 342 21.23 -20.31 2.31
N HIS A 343 22.40 -19.83 1.96
CA HIS A 343 23.09 -20.17 0.72
C HIS A 343 24.02 -21.39 0.89
N ARG A 344 24.31 -22.04 -0.22
CA ARG A 344 25.47 -22.93 -0.37
C ARG A 344 26.59 -22.18 -1.09
N TYR A 345 27.83 -22.51 -0.78
CA TYR A 345 28.94 -21.98 -1.54
C TYR A 345 28.87 -22.39 -3.02
N PRO A 346 29.37 -21.56 -3.94
CA PRO A 346 29.56 -21.94 -5.32
C PRO A 346 30.43 -23.20 -5.42
N SER A 347 30.28 -23.98 -6.46
CA SER A 347 31.09 -25.19 -6.72
C SER A 347 32.58 -24.81 -6.70
N GLY A 348 33.40 -25.59 -5.99
CA GLY A 348 34.83 -25.33 -5.80
C GLY A 348 35.20 -24.26 -4.78
N SER A 349 34.20 -23.66 -4.10
CA SER A 349 34.40 -22.69 -3.02
C SER A 349 34.06 -23.26 -1.66
N SER A 350 34.66 -22.68 -0.61
CA SER A 350 34.39 -23.04 0.78
C SER A 350 34.53 -21.82 1.68
N GLN A 351 34.22 -21.97 2.98
CA GLN A 351 34.35 -20.93 4.00
C GLN A 351 35.66 -20.15 3.93
N ASN A 352 36.76 -20.81 3.63
CA ASN A 352 38.10 -20.23 3.67
C ASN A 352 38.54 -19.57 2.36
N HIS A 353 37.75 -19.63 1.30
CA HIS A 353 38.14 -19.20 -0.06
C HIS A 353 37.12 -18.24 -0.70
N HIS A 354 36.41 -17.43 0.07
CA HIS A 354 35.42 -16.53 -0.46
C HIS A 354 35.74 -15.04 -0.17
N LYS A 355 35.19 -14.16 -1.02
CA LYS A 355 35.16 -12.72 -0.79
C LYS A 355 33.71 -12.25 -0.64
N PHE A 356 33.46 -11.42 0.34
CA PHE A 356 32.12 -10.80 0.55
C PHE A 356 31.86 -9.69 -0.49
N PRO A 357 30.65 -9.60 -1.08
CA PRO A 357 29.55 -10.59 -1.01
C PRO A 357 29.86 -11.83 -1.85
N ILE A 358 29.28 -12.97 -1.45
CA ILE A 358 29.46 -14.23 -2.18
C ILE A 358 28.38 -14.34 -3.25
N ALA A 359 28.79 -14.46 -4.51
CA ALA A 359 27.87 -14.66 -5.63
C ALA A 359 27.45 -16.13 -5.72
N SER A 360 26.31 -16.49 -5.11
CA SER A 360 25.70 -17.81 -5.27
C SER A 360 24.18 -17.70 -5.39
N THR A 361 23.62 -18.44 -6.33
CA THR A 361 22.17 -18.61 -6.52
C THR A 361 21.66 -19.94 -5.96
N VAL A 362 22.54 -20.76 -5.39
CA VAL A 362 22.20 -22.06 -4.81
C VAL A 362 21.90 -21.89 -3.33
N TYR A 363 20.75 -22.38 -2.90
CA TYR A 363 20.28 -22.26 -1.53
C TYR A 363 20.27 -23.62 -0.84
N ALA A 364 20.71 -23.65 0.42
CA ALA A 364 20.47 -24.75 1.33
C ALA A 364 19.04 -24.70 1.89
N ASP A 365 18.55 -23.48 2.15
CA ASP A 365 17.16 -23.23 2.51
C ASP A 365 16.70 -21.84 1.99
N ALA A 366 15.87 -21.85 0.97
CA ALA A 366 15.30 -20.66 0.32
C ALA A 366 13.93 -20.25 0.89
N THR A 367 13.47 -20.86 2.00
CA THR A 367 12.13 -20.67 2.53
C THR A 367 11.88 -19.23 2.95
N ILE A 368 10.85 -18.61 2.36
CA ILE A 368 10.27 -17.32 2.69
C ILE A 368 8.73 -17.44 2.74
N GLY A 369 8.06 -16.59 3.50
CA GLY A 369 6.60 -16.53 3.62
C GLY A 369 5.98 -17.51 4.62
N LYS A 370 6.79 -18.32 5.31
CA LYS A 370 6.35 -19.20 6.40
C LYS A 370 7.40 -19.30 7.51
N PRO A 371 7.01 -19.62 8.76
CA PRO A 371 7.94 -19.83 9.87
C PRO A 371 8.88 -21.00 9.58
N ALA A 372 10.18 -20.76 9.45
CA ALA A 372 11.17 -21.78 9.07
C ALA A 372 12.55 -21.58 9.69
N SER A 373 12.89 -20.37 10.17
CA SER A 373 14.24 -20.07 10.67
C SER A 373 14.49 -20.61 12.09
N ASN A 374 15.74 -20.53 12.52
CA ASN A 374 16.16 -20.87 13.87
C ASN A 374 16.05 -19.69 14.86
N GLY A 375 15.14 -18.74 14.61
CA GLY A 375 14.86 -17.59 15.47
C GLY A 375 15.15 -16.26 14.81
N CYS A 376 16.02 -16.21 13.81
CA CYS A 376 16.28 -15.01 13.01
C CYS A 376 15.09 -14.67 12.11
N VAL A 377 15.16 -13.54 11.43
CA VAL A 377 14.23 -13.11 10.38
C VAL A 377 14.94 -13.20 9.04
N ARG A 378 14.67 -14.29 8.34
CA ARG A 378 15.23 -14.56 7.01
C ARG A 378 14.48 -13.74 5.97
N LEU A 379 15.21 -13.16 5.02
CA LEU A 379 14.71 -12.28 3.96
C LEU A 379 15.21 -12.72 2.59
N MET A 380 14.59 -12.19 1.53
CA MET A 380 15.21 -12.20 0.21
C MET A 380 16.53 -11.42 0.29
N ASP A 381 17.50 -11.79 -0.52
CA ASP A 381 18.87 -11.27 -0.41
C ASP A 381 18.91 -9.74 -0.60
N SER A 382 18.14 -9.22 -1.57
CA SER A 382 17.99 -7.78 -1.80
C SER A 382 17.34 -7.04 -0.62
N ASP A 383 16.42 -7.70 0.11
CA ASP A 383 15.73 -7.09 1.24
C ASP A 383 16.59 -7.11 2.52
N ALA A 384 17.39 -8.18 2.70
CA ALA A 384 18.41 -8.25 3.74
C ALA A 384 19.48 -7.17 3.53
N TYR A 385 20.01 -7.05 2.28
CA TYR A 385 20.91 -5.99 1.89
C TYR A 385 20.32 -4.60 2.17
N TYR A 386 19.03 -4.38 1.84
CA TYR A 386 18.37 -3.10 2.09
C TYR A 386 18.38 -2.72 3.58
N ILE A 387 18.03 -3.64 4.48
CA ILE A 387 18.09 -3.40 5.93
C ILE A 387 19.53 -3.14 6.38
N TRP A 388 20.45 -3.99 5.98
CA TRP A 388 21.86 -3.89 6.33
C TRP A 388 22.49 -2.57 5.86
N LYS A 389 22.21 -2.14 4.64
CA LYS A 389 22.76 -0.93 4.04
C LYS A 389 22.14 0.35 4.59
N TYR A 390 20.81 0.40 4.66
CA TYR A 390 20.09 1.66 4.82
C TYR A 390 19.44 1.87 6.20
N MET A 391 19.23 0.84 7.00
CA MET A 391 18.60 1.05 8.32
C MET A 391 19.67 1.39 9.36
N PRO A 392 19.60 2.57 9.99
CA PRO A 392 20.61 2.98 10.98
C PRO A 392 20.57 2.11 12.24
N THR A 393 21.70 1.97 12.92
CA THR A 393 21.79 1.47 14.29
C THR A 393 20.86 2.26 15.21
N ASN A 394 20.27 1.63 16.22
CA ASN A 394 19.24 2.18 17.11
C ASN A 394 17.85 2.40 16.46
N THR A 395 17.64 2.02 15.19
CA THR A 395 16.28 1.96 14.63
C THR A 395 15.45 0.97 15.47
N THR A 396 14.25 1.41 15.88
CA THR A 396 13.33 0.55 16.64
C THR A 396 12.80 -0.59 15.77
N VAL A 397 12.86 -1.81 16.31
CA VAL A 397 12.30 -3.03 15.72
C VAL A 397 11.18 -3.54 16.62
N ILE A 398 9.97 -3.56 16.08
CA ILE A 398 8.79 -4.16 16.71
C ILE A 398 8.65 -5.57 16.15
N SER A 399 8.69 -6.60 17.00
CA SER A 399 8.71 -8.01 16.60
C SER A 399 7.58 -8.73 17.33
N TYR A 400 6.46 -9.04 16.60
CA TYR A 400 5.26 -9.69 17.14
C TYR A 400 4.54 -10.59 16.15
#